data_c6e3b541bdcef7ff914ba32e16c72e9e
#
_entry.id   c6e3b541bdcef7ff914ba32e16c72e9e
#
_cell.length_a   1.000
_cell.length_b   1.000
_cell.length_c   1.000
_cell.angle_alpha   90.00
_cell.angle_beta   90.00
_cell.angle_gamma   90.00
#
_symmetry.space_group_name_H-M   'P 1'
#
loop_
_entity.id
_entity.type
_entity.pdbx_description
1 polymer ?
#
loop_
_entity_poly.entity_id
_entity_poly.type
_entity_poly.pdbx_seq_one_letter_code
_entity_poly.pdbx_strand_id
1 'polypeptide(L)'
;MQRVVMIDLREHNLVLAGHDRFFVFRSGGPPQLVRDSCPHRGGPLSLARLTPDGRRLACPWHGTKIGVAALRRTAIPMVRCGDEATVVLPDVPPDTPVTLIRRRILANLPPVDCEQSAVPEQRGAPVGAHSA
;
A
#
# COMPACT_ATOMS: atom_id res chain seq x y z
N MET A 1 -2.09 -22.77 8.99
CA MET A 1 -0.65 -22.66 9.21
C MET A 1 -0.22 -21.22 8.98
N GLN A 2 0.91 -20.86 9.56
CA GLN A 2 1.35 -19.46 9.55
C GLN A 2 2.82 -19.39 9.21
N ARG A 3 3.20 -18.29 8.58
CA ARG A 3 4.58 -18.01 8.21
C ARG A 3 5.05 -16.77 8.94
N VAL A 4 6.15 -16.91 9.68
CA VAL A 4 6.77 -15.78 10.38
C VAL A 4 7.84 -15.20 9.49
N VAL A 5 7.83 -13.89 9.29
CA VAL A 5 8.77 -13.19 8.42
C VAL A 5 9.32 -11.98 9.15
N MET A 6 10.63 -11.78 9.05
CA MET A 6 11.28 -10.57 9.58
C MET A 6 11.52 -9.61 8.43
N ILE A 7 11.18 -8.35 8.64
CA ILE A 7 11.28 -7.30 7.62
C ILE A 7 12.07 -6.13 8.16
N ASP A 8 13.05 -5.66 7.39
CA ASP A 8 13.69 -4.38 7.66
C ASP A 8 12.89 -3.32 6.89
N LEU A 9 12.17 -2.49 7.62
CA LEU A 9 11.26 -1.51 7.02
C LEU A 9 11.99 -0.40 6.25
N ARG A 10 13.31 -0.27 6.46
CA ARG A 10 14.11 0.67 5.68
C ARG A 10 14.45 0.12 4.31
N GLU A 11 14.56 -1.21 4.20
CA GLU A 11 15.00 -1.86 2.99
C GLU A 11 13.85 -2.39 2.14
N HIS A 12 12.75 -2.79 2.77
CA HIS A 12 11.67 -3.45 2.07
C HIS A 12 10.32 -2.91 2.49
N ASN A 13 9.39 -2.85 1.56
CA ASN A 13 8.03 -2.40 1.83
C ASN A 13 6.98 -3.25 1.14
N LEU A 14 7.38 -4.35 0.50
CA LEU A 14 6.46 -5.25 -0.18
C LEU A 14 6.87 -6.69 0.09
N VAL A 15 5.90 -7.53 0.40
CA VAL A 15 6.13 -8.95 0.70
C VAL A 15 5.33 -9.78 -0.30
N LEU A 16 6.03 -10.67 -0.99
CA LEU A 16 5.40 -11.62 -1.91
C LEU A 16 5.54 -13.02 -1.30
N ALA A 17 4.42 -13.67 -1.04
CA ALA A 17 4.39 -14.99 -0.43
C ALA A 17 3.46 -15.88 -1.24
N GLY A 18 4.05 -16.66 -2.17
CA GLY A 18 3.24 -17.46 -3.09
C GLY A 18 2.40 -16.55 -3.97
N HIS A 19 1.10 -16.72 -3.90
CA HIS A 19 0.15 -15.89 -4.64
C HIS A 19 -0.32 -14.67 -3.87
N ASP A 20 0.10 -14.54 -2.61
CA ASP A 20 -0.33 -13.45 -1.77
C ASP A 20 0.68 -12.31 -1.80
N ARG A 21 0.16 -11.08 -1.72
CA ARG A 21 0.98 -9.89 -1.68
C ARG A 21 0.56 -9.02 -0.49
N PHE A 22 1.55 -8.40 0.13
CA PHE A 22 1.34 -7.50 1.26
C PHE A 22 2.24 -6.29 1.10
N PHE A 23 1.82 -5.16 1.62
CA PHE A 23 2.67 -3.97 1.60
C PHE A 23 2.64 -3.26 2.94
N VAL A 24 3.68 -2.46 3.18
CA VAL A 24 3.78 -1.67 4.41
C VAL A 24 2.98 -0.38 4.20
N PHE A 25 1.89 -0.24 4.95
CA PHE A 25 1.00 0.91 4.87
C PHE A 25 1.34 1.87 6.00
N ARG A 26 1.59 3.13 5.65
CA ARG A 26 2.03 4.14 6.62
C ARG A 26 1.05 5.29 6.80
N SER A 27 0.06 5.42 5.94
CA SER A 27 -0.87 6.54 6.00
C SER A 27 -1.84 6.39 7.17
N GLY A 28 -1.98 7.46 7.95
CA GLY A 28 -2.94 7.50 9.03
C GLY A 28 -2.48 6.87 10.33
N GLY A 29 -1.19 6.52 10.47
CA GLY A 29 -0.69 5.93 11.71
C GLY A 29 0.65 5.23 11.54
N PRO A 30 1.05 4.42 12.52
CA PRO A 30 2.33 3.71 12.44
C PRO A 30 2.32 2.70 11.29
N PRO A 31 3.52 2.27 10.84
CA PRO A 31 3.60 1.27 9.77
C PRO A 31 2.87 -0.01 10.16
N GLN A 32 2.10 -0.54 9.23
CA GLN A 32 1.41 -1.81 9.36
C GLN A 32 1.49 -2.57 8.04
N LEU A 33 1.51 -3.90 8.13
CA LEU A 33 1.48 -4.73 6.93
C LEU A 33 0.03 -5.07 6.61
N VAL A 34 -0.38 -4.80 5.38
CA VAL A 34 -1.74 -5.06 4.93
C VAL A 34 -1.71 -5.82 3.62
N ARG A 35 -2.80 -6.51 3.31
CA ARG A 35 -2.90 -7.24 2.05
C ARG A 35 -2.93 -6.26 0.88
N ASP A 36 -2.16 -6.55 -0.16
CA ASP A 36 -2.11 -5.76 -1.38
C ASP A 36 -3.16 -6.28 -2.35
N SER A 37 -4.40 -6.26 -1.91
CA SER A 37 -5.50 -6.80 -2.68
C SER A 37 -6.79 -6.10 -2.26
N CYS A 38 -7.44 -5.47 -3.22
CA CYS A 38 -8.74 -4.86 -3.00
C CYS A 38 -9.76 -5.94 -2.67
N PRO A 39 -10.50 -5.83 -1.55
CA PRO A 39 -11.48 -6.85 -1.19
C PRO A 39 -12.55 -7.07 -2.27
N HIS A 40 -12.80 -6.06 -3.08
CA HIS A 40 -13.84 -6.14 -4.10
C HIS A 40 -13.42 -6.99 -5.28
N ARG A 41 -12.24 -6.72 -5.88
CA ARG A 41 -11.81 -7.43 -7.09
C ARG A 41 -10.32 -7.75 -7.14
N GLY A 42 -9.64 -7.66 -6.01
CA GLY A 42 -8.24 -8.05 -5.95
C GLY A 42 -7.25 -7.07 -6.56
N GLY A 43 -7.69 -5.84 -6.87
CA GLY A 43 -6.78 -4.83 -7.42
C GLY A 43 -5.67 -4.46 -6.44
N PRO A 44 -4.53 -3.96 -6.95
CA PRO A 44 -3.38 -3.68 -6.10
C PRO A 44 -3.58 -2.42 -5.26
N LEU A 45 -3.86 -2.58 -3.98
CA LEU A 45 -4.06 -1.46 -3.06
C LEU A 45 -2.79 -0.63 -2.85
N SER A 46 -1.62 -1.22 -3.05
CA SER A 46 -0.37 -0.46 -2.97
C SER A 46 -0.30 0.65 -4.02
N LEU A 47 -1.04 0.52 -5.11
CA LEU A 47 -1.11 1.51 -6.19
C LEU A 47 -2.33 2.42 -6.06
N ALA A 48 -3.15 2.23 -5.02
CA ALA A 48 -4.28 3.10 -4.76
C ALA A 48 -3.78 4.46 -4.25
N ARG A 49 -4.60 5.49 -4.42
CA ARG A 49 -4.27 6.82 -3.93
C ARG A 49 -5.25 7.24 -2.83
N LEU A 50 -4.74 7.96 -1.86
CA LEU A 50 -5.59 8.52 -0.83
C LEU A 50 -6.54 9.55 -1.44
N THR A 51 -7.80 9.53 -0.98
CA THR A 51 -8.75 10.60 -1.31
C THR A 51 -8.27 11.91 -0.68
N PRO A 52 -8.74 13.07 -1.18
CA PRO A 52 -8.26 14.36 -0.65
C PRO A 52 -8.43 14.52 0.86
N ASP A 53 -9.45 13.88 1.45
CA ASP A 53 -9.63 13.92 2.91
C ASP A 53 -8.73 12.96 3.67
N GLY A 54 -7.96 12.12 2.96
CA GLY A 54 -7.05 11.17 3.57
C GLY A 54 -7.69 9.99 4.27
N ARG A 55 -9.00 9.81 4.10
CA ARG A 55 -9.74 8.79 4.84
C ARG A 55 -9.95 7.49 4.08
N ARG A 56 -9.79 7.51 2.77
CA ARG A 56 -10.04 6.34 1.92
C ARG A 56 -8.96 6.21 0.87
N LEU A 57 -8.83 4.99 0.37
CA LEU A 57 -7.98 4.68 -0.78
C LEU A 57 -8.87 4.39 -1.97
N ALA A 58 -8.54 4.97 -3.12
CA ALA A 58 -9.27 4.71 -4.36
C ALA A 58 -8.51 3.66 -5.16
N CYS A 59 -9.13 2.49 -5.34
CA CYS A 59 -8.52 1.39 -6.07
C CYS A 59 -8.33 1.78 -7.54
N PRO A 60 -7.13 1.55 -8.11
CA PRO A 60 -6.86 1.99 -9.49
C PRO A 60 -7.69 1.25 -10.55
N TRP A 61 -8.17 0.04 -10.25
CA TRP A 61 -8.89 -0.74 -11.25
C TRP A 61 -10.31 -0.26 -11.48
N HIS A 62 -11.03 0.10 -10.40
CA HIS A 62 -12.45 0.43 -10.52
C HIS A 62 -12.85 1.68 -9.76
N GLY A 63 -11.89 2.36 -9.17
CA GLY A 63 -12.21 3.53 -8.36
C GLY A 63 -12.92 3.22 -7.06
N THR A 64 -13.09 1.95 -6.72
CA THR A 64 -13.70 1.55 -5.46
C THR A 64 -12.91 2.15 -4.30
N LYS A 65 -13.62 2.74 -3.35
CA LYS A 65 -12.98 3.41 -2.23
C LYS A 65 -13.03 2.54 -0.99
N ILE A 66 -11.89 2.41 -0.33
CA ILE A 66 -11.72 1.58 0.84
C ILE A 66 -11.28 2.45 1.99
N GLY A 67 -11.98 2.36 3.12
CA GLY A 67 -11.65 3.17 4.28
C GLY A 67 -10.30 2.80 4.87
N VAL A 68 -9.49 3.81 5.17
CA VAL A 68 -8.18 3.60 5.80
C VAL A 68 -8.36 2.91 7.16
N ALA A 69 -9.36 3.33 7.94
CA ALA A 69 -9.61 2.71 9.24
C ALA A 69 -9.97 1.23 9.10
N ALA A 70 -10.79 0.89 8.09
CA ALA A 70 -11.14 -0.50 7.84
C ALA A 70 -9.93 -1.33 7.44
N LEU A 71 -9.07 -0.77 6.58
CA LEU A 71 -7.87 -1.45 6.15
C LEU A 71 -6.93 -1.72 7.33
N ARG A 72 -6.78 -0.74 8.22
CA ARG A 72 -5.92 -0.90 9.39
C ARG A 72 -6.45 -1.95 10.35
N ARG A 73 -7.77 -2.11 10.45
CA ARG A 73 -8.34 -3.15 11.30
C ARG A 73 -8.02 -4.56 10.82
N THR A 74 -7.73 -4.71 9.53
CA THR A 74 -7.40 -6.03 8.96
C THR A 74 -5.89 -6.21 8.76
N ALA A 75 -5.09 -5.38 9.42
CA ALA A 75 -3.64 -5.47 9.29
C ALA A 75 -3.11 -6.82 9.80
N ILE A 76 -2.02 -7.24 9.20
CA ILE A 76 -1.35 -8.49 9.57
C ILE A 76 -0.69 -8.31 10.94
N PRO A 77 -0.76 -9.30 11.84
CA PRO A 77 -0.10 -9.19 13.14
C PRO A 77 1.39 -8.88 12.99
N MET A 78 1.84 -7.84 13.67
CA MET A 78 3.22 -7.37 13.53
C MET A 78 3.72 -6.84 14.87
N VAL A 79 4.95 -7.21 15.21
CA VAL A 79 5.69 -6.63 16.31
C VAL A 79 6.86 -5.85 15.73
N ARG A 80 6.97 -4.60 16.10
CA ARG A 80 7.97 -3.70 15.54
C ARG A 80 8.89 -3.20 16.64
N CYS A 81 10.19 -3.24 16.35
CA CYS A 81 11.22 -2.64 17.19
C CYS A 81 12.07 -1.75 16.29
N GLY A 82 11.89 -0.43 16.40
CA GLY A 82 12.53 0.49 15.48
C GLY A 82 12.08 0.24 14.04
N ASP A 83 13.05 -0.05 13.16
CA ASP A 83 12.78 -0.34 11.76
C ASP A 83 12.70 -1.84 11.48
N GLU A 84 12.87 -2.67 12.50
CA GLU A 84 12.71 -4.11 12.35
C GLU A 84 11.30 -4.53 12.72
N ALA A 85 10.70 -5.34 11.87
CA ALA A 85 9.36 -5.85 12.13
C ALA A 85 9.34 -7.36 11.95
N THR A 86 8.60 -8.03 12.82
CA THR A 86 8.30 -9.45 12.70
C THR A 86 6.81 -9.57 12.45
N VAL A 87 6.45 -10.22 11.35
CA VAL A 87 5.06 -10.36 10.94
C VAL A 87 4.67 -11.83 10.90
N VAL A 88 3.41 -12.10 11.15
CA VAL A 88 2.83 -13.44 11.04
C VAL A 88 1.86 -13.42 9.87
N LEU A 89 2.24 -14.07 8.77
CA LEU A 89 1.39 -14.15 7.59
C LEU A 89 0.37 -15.27 7.78
N PRO A 90 -0.91 -14.94 7.96
CA PRO A 90 -1.93 -15.97 8.12
C PRO A 90 -2.18 -16.69 6.80
N ASP A 91 -2.54 -17.96 6.88
CA ASP A 91 -2.89 -18.77 5.72
C ASP A 91 -1.76 -18.91 4.70
N VAL A 92 -0.52 -18.67 5.13
CA VAL A 92 0.66 -18.89 4.29
C VAL A 92 1.44 -20.05 4.88
N PRO A 93 1.58 -21.16 4.14
CA PRO A 93 2.34 -22.31 4.64
C PRO A 93 3.79 -21.96 4.95
N PRO A 94 4.41 -22.59 5.97
CA PRO A 94 5.77 -22.27 6.37
C PRO A 94 6.82 -22.49 5.28
N ASP A 95 6.54 -23.37 4.31
CA ASP A 95 7.47 -23.68 3.22
C ASP A 95 7.26 -22.80 1.98
N THR A 96 6.31 -21.87 2.03
CA THR A 96 6.05 -20.97 0.90
C THR A 96 7.24 -20.03 0.71
N PRO A 97 7.74 -19.88 -0.52
CA PRO A 97 8.80 -18.90 -0.79
C PRO A 97 8.31 -17.49 -0.50
N VAL A 98 9.13 -16.72 0.19
CA VAL A 98 8.82 -15.33 0.53
C VAL A 98 9.88 -14.44 -0.07
N THR A 99 9.46 -13.43 -0.82
CA THR A 99 10.35 -12.44 -1.42
C THR A 99 10.03 -11.07 -0.84
N LEU A 100 11.06 -10.39 -0.35
CA LEU A 100 10.94 -9.03 0.16
C LEU A 100 11.51 -8.09 -0.89
N ILE A 101 10.74 -7.08 -1.27
CA ILE A 101 11.19 -6.12 -2.28
C ILE A 101 10.84 -4.70 -1.84
N ARG A 102 11.42 -3.75 -2.56
CA ARG A 102 11.12 -2.34 -2.33
C ARG A 102 10.53 -1.76 -3.60
N ARG A 103 9.38 -1.14 -3.45
CA ARG A 103 8.70 -0.46 -4.54
C ARG A 103 8.10 0.84 -4.06
N ARG A 104 7.72 1.69 -5.01
CA ARG A 104 6.99 2.90 -4.66
C ARG A 104 5.56 2.51 -4.31
N ILE A 105 5.15 2.87 -3.10
CA ILE A 105 3.80 2.58 -2.62
C ILE A 105 2.98 3.85 -2.72
N LEU A 106 2.10 3.93 -3.71
CA LEU A 106 1.30 5.12 -3.94
C LEU A 106 0.33 5.38 -2.79
N ALA A 107 -0.10 4.32 -2.12
CA ALA A 107 -0.99 4.45 -0.97
C ALA A 107 -0.36 5.19 0.21
N ASN A 108 0.97 5.29 0.24
CA ASN A 108 1.69 5.99 1.30
C ASN A 108 2.01 7.44 0.97
N LEU A 109 1.65 7.88 -0.23
CA LEU A 109 1.87 9.28 -0.62
C LEU A 109 0.79 10.16 -0.02
N PRO A 110 1.08 11.46 0.18
CA PRO A 110 0.05 12.38 0.69
C PRO A 110 -1.16 12.42 -0.23
N PRO A 111 -2.33 12.75 0.29
CA PRO A 111 -3.51 12.92 -0.55
C PRO A 111 -3.26 13.94 -1.66
N VAL A 112 -3.82 13.68 -2.82
CA VAL A 112 -3.66 14.56 -3.97
C VAL A 112 -4.96 15.31 -4.18
N ASP A 113 -4.84 16.63 -4.33
CA ASP A 113 -5.95 17.48 -4.72
C ASP A 113 -6.37 17.13 -6.14
N CYS A 114 -7.66 17.03 -6.38
CA CYS A 114 -8.15 16.71 -7.72
C CYS A 114 -7.66 17.72 -8.76
N GLU A 115 -7.55 18.97 -8.40
CA GLU A 115 -7.06 19.99 -9.33
C GLU A 115 -5.61 19.74 -9.71
N GLN A 116 -4.79 19.33 -8.76
CA GLN A 116 -3.39 19.02 -9.02
C GLN A 116 -3.26 17.78 -9.89
N SER A 117 -4.10 16.80 -9.69
CA SER A 117 -4.02 15.58 -10.47
C SER A 117 -4.48 15.78 -11.91
N ALA A 118 -5.28 16.79 -12.19
CA ALA A 118 -5.77 17.09 -13.52
C ALA A 118 -4.73 17.78 -14.38
N VAL A 119 -3.71 18.27 -13.81
CA VAL A 119 -2.72 19.08 -14.53
C VAL A 119 -1.85 18.19 -15.43
N PRO A 120 -1.72 18.52 -15.56
CA PRO A 120 -0.97 18.25 -16.19
C PRO A 120 -0.31 17.89 -16.78
N GLU A 121 -0.46 17.92 -16.82
CA GLU A 121 -0.28 17.75 -17.52
C GLU A 121 0.13 17.66 -17.90
N GLN A 122 0.11 17.77 -18.09
CA GLN A 122 0.14 17.98 -18.69
C GLN A 122 0.79 18.38 -18.84
N ARG A 123 0.92 18.70 -18.88
CA ARG A 123 1.09 19.42 -19.30
C ARG A 123 1.74 19.45 -19.42
N GLY A 124 1.75 19.58 -19.47
CA GLY A 124 1.79 19.87 -19.99
C GLY A 124 2.25 20.16 -20.00
N ALA A 125 2.34 20.41 -20.19
CA ALA A 125 2.19 20.86 -20.57
C ALA A 125 2.47 21.24 -20.46
N PRO A 126 2.51 21.65 -20.55
CA PRO A 126 2.33 22.17 -20.72
C PRO A 126 2.58 22.44 -20.50
N VAL A 127 2.59 22.71 -20.44
CA VAL A 127 2.25 23.10 -20.43
C VAL A 127 2.42 23.29 -20.07
N GLY A 128 2.67 23.87 -20.09
CA GLY A 128 2.28 24.13 -20.13
C GLY A 128 2.50 24.21 -19.68
N ALA A 129 2.46 24.26 -19.68
CA ALA A 129 2.11 24.44 -19.63
C ALA A 129 2.36 24.59 -19.24
N HIS A 130 2.53 25.00 -19.38
CA HIS A 130 2.32 25.47 -19.39
C HIS A 130 2.48 25.37 -19.09
N SER A 131 2.47 25.12 -18.99
CA SER A 131 2.27 25.20 -18.99
C SER A 131 2.47 25.10 -18.88
N ALA A 132 2.49 25.14 -18.92
CA ALA A 132 2.27 25.04 -19.03
C ALA A 132 2.55 25.11 -19.13
#